data_b287839b2d6a49d222c5b20121c0c458
#
_entry.id   b287839b2d6a49d222c5b20121c0c458
#
_cell.length_a   1.000
_cell.length_b   1.000
_cell.length_c   1.000
_cell.angle_alpha   90.00
_cell.angle_beta   90.00
_cell.angle_gamma   90.00
#
_symmetry.space_group_name_H-M   'P 1'
#
loop_
_entity.id
_entity.type
_entity.pdbx_description
1 polymer ?
#
loop_
_entity_poly.entity_id
_entity_poly.type
_entity_poly.pdbx_seq_one_letter_code
_entity_poly.pdbx_strand_id
1 'polypeptide(L)'
;MIVPGYKIGLANIAGLFALYIYDEKSLAYVSLLRIFLSSLMQGTLFSVSFYLSLSGGILACIAMIVAYRSKVFSIYGVSILGASFHNIGQVIAITWIYQQYFMQLFLPILLALSIVSGILIAVVCKKVLSRIHGGFYGKITC
;
A
#
# COMPACT_ATOMS: atom_id res chain seq x y z
N MET A 1 -7.85 -15.72 13.17
CA MET A 1 -7.99 -15.71 11.70
C MET A 1 -8.00 -14.28 11.21
N ILE A 2 -7.01 -13.92 10.44
CA ILE A 2 -6.79 -12.53 10.02
C ILE A 2 -7.49 -12.33 8.67
N VAL A 3 -8.41 -11.39 8.64
CA VAL A 3 -9.08 -11.00 7.39
C VAL A 3 -8.01 -10.48 6.41
N PRO A 4 -7.97 -10.95 5.14
CA PRO A 4 -6.93 -10.52 4.18
C PRO A 4 -6.80 -9.00 4.04
N GLY A 5 -7.91 -8.27 4.15
CA GLY A 5 -7.91 -6.81 4.11
C GLY A 5 -7.19 -6.13 5.27
N TYR A 6 -7.10 -6.77 6.42
CA TYR A 6 -6.41 -6.24 7.59
C TYR A 6 -4.89 -6.16 7.37
N LYS A 7 -4.31 -7.19 6.78
CA LYS A 7 -2.88 -7.19 6.45
C LYS A 7 -2.51 -6.11 5.43
N ILE A 8 -3.36 -5.90 4.46
CA ILE A 8 -3.15 -4.88 3.41
C ILE A 8 -3.15 -3.47 4.01
N GLY A 9 -4.06 -3.22 4.95
CA GLY A 9 -4.15 -1.91 5.61
C GLY A 9 -2.92 -1.55 6.41
N LEU A 10 -2.48 -2.42 7.32
CA LEU A 10 -1.26 -2.19 8.13
C LEU A 10 0.00 -2.04 7.28
N ALA A 11 0.00 -2.69 6.17
CA ALA A 11 1.06 -2.67 5.19
C ALA A 11 1.32 -1.28 4.64
N ASN A 12 0.28 -0.61 4.24
CA ASN A 12 0.39 0.71 3.63
C ASN A 12 0.69 1.82 4.64
N ILE A 13 0.32 1.63 5.92
CA ILE A 13 0.65 2.60 6.98
C ILE A 13 2.15 2.83 7.07
N ALA A 14 2.93 1.76 7.17
CA ALA A 14 4.38 1.86 7.29
C ALA A 14 5.01 2.52 6.05
N GLY A 15 4.53 2.16 4.86
CA GLY A 15 4.98 2.78 3.61
C GLY A 15 4.66 4.27 3.55
N LEU A 16 3.44 4.63 3.91
CA LEU A 16 3.01 6.04 3.92
C LEU A 16 3.81 6.87 4.91
N PHE A 17 4.09 6.34 6.10
CA PHE A 17 4.97 6.97 7.08
C PHE A 17 6.38 7.19 6.54
N ALA A 18 6.97 6.17 5.94
CA ALA A 18 8.30 6.25 5.37
C ALA A 18 8.38 7.32 4.27
N LEU A 19 7.35 7.41 3.44
CA LEU A 19 7.27 8.40 2.37
C LEU A 19 7.21 9.84 2.90
N TYR A 20 6.40 10.08 3.93
CA TYR A 20 6.18 11.44 4.46
C TYR A 20 7.22 11.90 5.49
N ILE A 21 7.82 10.97 6.24
CA ILE A 21 8.83 11.30 7.25
C ILE A 21 10.23 11.35 6.64
N TYR A 22 10.54 10.39 5.79
CA TYR A 22 11.86 10.25 5.16
C TYR A 22 11.79 10.64 3.69
N ASP A 23 12.10 9.69 2.80
CA ASP A 23 12.16 9.90 1.36
C ASP A 23 11.45 8.79 0.60
N GLU A 24 11.34 8.97 -0.71
CA GLU A 24 10.78 7.97 -1.62
C GLU A 24 11.58 6.65 -1.60
N LYS A 25 12.89 6.75 -1.43
CA LYS A 25 13.78 5.58 -1.29
C LYS A 25 13.43 4.77 -0.05
N SER A 26 13.12 5.46 1.05
CA SER A 26 12.73 4.81 2.31
C SER A 26 11.41 4.07 2.17
N LEU A 27 10.46 4.59 1.40
CA LEU A 27 9.22 3.89 1.08
C LEU A 27 9.51 2.54 0.41
N ALA A 28 10.37 2.53 -0.61
CA ALA A 28 10.74 1.32 -1.32
C ALA A 28 11.43 0.30 -0.40
N TYR A 29 12.41 0.73 0.39
CA TYR A 29 13.12 -0.13 1.33
C TYR A 29 12.20 -0.74 2.39
N VAL A 30 11.35 0.09 3.01
CA VAL A 30 10.41 -0.36 4.04
C VAL A 30 9.41 -1.36 3.46
N SER A 31 8.90 -1.10 2.27
CA SER A 31 7.95 -1.99 1.61
C SER A 31 8.56 -3.33 1.25
N LEU A 32 9.76 -3.34 0.66
CA LEU A 32 10.47 -4.58 0.32
C LEU A 32 10.85 -5.37 1.56
N LEU A 33 11.44 -4.70 2.55
CA LEU A 33 11.86 -5.34 3.79
C LEU A 33 10.68 -5.99 4.51
N ARG A 34 9.55 -5.29 4.53
CA ARG A 34 8.33 -5.78 5.16
C ARG A 34 7.75 -7.00 4.44
N ILE A 35 7.70 -6.97 3.11
CA ILE A 35 7.22 -8.11 2.31
C ILE A 35 8.11 -9.33 2.58
N PHE A 36 9.41 -9.13 2.57
CA PHE A 36 10.38 -10.19 2.82
C PHE A 36 10.24 -10.77 4.23
N LEU A 37 10.24 -9.92 5.26
CA LEU A 37 10.10 -10.34 6.65
C LEU A 37 8.76 -11.03 6.92
N SER A 38 7.67 -10.49 6.39
CA SER A 38 6.35 -11.09 6.56
C SER A 38 6.27 -12.46 5.93
N SER A 39 6.85 -12.63 4.76
CA SER A 39 6.89 -13.92 4.06
C SER A 39 7.79 -14.94 4.77
N LEU A 40 8.90 -14.47 5.33
CA LEU A 40 9.79 -15.31 6.11
C LEU A 40 9.13 -15.82 7.38
N MET A 41 8.44 -14.92 8.12
CA MET A 41 7.73 -15.28 9.35
C MET A 41 6.56 -16.24 9.12
N GLN A 42 5.91 -16.14 7.96
CA GLN A 42 4.79 -17.02 7.61
C GLN A 42 5.21 -18.30 6.91
N GLY A 43 6.50 -18.46 6.61
CA GLY A 43 6.99 -19.59 5.86
C GLY A 43 6.52 -19.64 4.41
N THR A 44 6.08 -18.50 3.87
CA THR A 44 5.54 -18.39 2.50
C THR A 44 6.54 -17.81 1.52
N LEU A 45 7.84 -17.81 1.88
CA LEU A 45 8.89 -17.32 1.01
C LEU A 45 8.91 -18.16 -0.28
N PHE A 46 8.97 -17.45 -1.43
CA PHE A 46 8.89 -18.05 -2.77
C PHE A 46 7.56 -18.77 -3.09
N SER A 47 6.52 -18.59 -2.27
CA SER A 47 5.18 -19.06 -2.59
C SER A 47 4.44 -18.04 -3.47
N VAL A 48 3.27 -18.45 -3.99
CA VAL A 48 2.39 -17.56 -4.76
C VAL A 48 2.05 -16.30 -3.97
N SER A 49 1.79 -16.46 -2.67
CA SER A 49 1.48 -15.33 -1.77
C SER A 49 2.60 -14.30 -1.73
N PHE A 50 3.85 -14.72 -1.75
CA PHE A 50 5.02 -13.83 -1.82
C PHE A 50 5.02 -13.02 -3.12
N TYR A 51 4.82 -13.68 -4.26
CA TYR A 51 4.80 -13.00 -5.57
C TYR A 51 3.65 -12.02 -5.69
N LEU A 52 2.48 -12.35 -5.14
CA LEU A 52 1.34 -11.44 -5.10
C LEU A 52 1.66 -10.19 -4.27
N SER A 53 2.24 -10.38 -3.09
CA SER A 53 2.63 -9.27 -2.22
C SER A 53 3.70 -8.41 -2.85
N LEU A 54 4.64 -9.02 -3.56
CA LEU A 54 5.74 -8.32 -4.23
C LEU A 54 5.22 -7.46 -5.38
N SER A 55 4.41 -8.04 -6.27
CA SER A 55 3.84 -7.30 -7.42
C SER A 55 2.92 -6.17 -6.96
N GLY A 56 2.05 -6.44 -6.01
CA GLY A 56 1.17 -5.44 -5.40
C GLY A 56 1.96 -4.32 -4.72
N GLY A 57 3.01 -4.69 -3.98
CA GLY A 57 3.88 -3.73 -3.29
C GLY A 57 4.64 -2.82 -4.24
N ILE A 58 5.20 -3.36 -5.32
CA ILE A 58 5.91 -2.58 -6.35
C ILE A 58 4.98 -1.57 -6.99
N LEU A 59 3.81 -2.00 -7.45
CA LEU A 59 2.83 -1.12 -8.07
C LEU A 59 2.33 -0.05 -7.10
N ALA A 60 2.07 -0.41 -5.85
CA ALA A 60 1.68 0.53 -4.82
C ALA A 60 2.76 1.60 -4.58
N CYS A 61 4.03 1.19 -4.48
CA CYS A 61 5.15 2.12 -4.31
C CYS A 61 5.25 3.10 -5.47
N ILE A 62 5.17 2.62 -6.70
CA ILE A 62 5.22 3.45 -7.89
C ILE A 62 4.07 4.46 -7.88
N ALA A 63 2.84 4.00 -7.61
CA ALA A 63 1.66 4.85 -7.56
C ALA A 63 1.78 5.92 -6.47
N MET A 64 2.25 5.55 -5.29
CA MET A 64 2.43 6.49 -4.18
C MET A 64 3.51 7.53 -4.48
N ILE A 65 4.63 7.14 -5.08
CA ILE A 65 5.71 8.05 -5.46
C ILE A 65 5.22 9.05 -6.52
N VAL A 66 4.55 8.55 -7.56
CA VAL A 66 4.00 9.40 -8.62
C VAL A 66 2.98 10.38 -8.06
N ALA A 67 2.06 9.90 -7.23
CA ALA A 67 1.06 10.75 -6.59
C ALA A 67 1.69 11.81 -5.67
N TYR A 68 2.70 11.42 -4.91
CA TYR A 68 3.42 12.32 -4.02
C TYR A 68 4.19 13.42 -4.80
N ARG A 69 4.86 13.04 -5.89
CA ARG A 69 5.61 13.98 -6.73
C ARG A 69 4.72 14.95 -7.48
N SER A 70 3.53 14.54 -7.87
CA SER A 70 2.60 15.40 -8.60
C SER A 70 2.12 16.60 -7.77
N LYS A 71 2.18 16.50 -6.43
CA LYS A 71 1.74 17.50 -5.46
C LYS A 71 0.27 17.91 -5.61
N VAL A 72 -0.48 17.21 -6.43
CA VAL A 72 -1.93 17.43 -6.64
C VAL A 72 -2.75 16.68 -5.60
N PHE A 73 -2.23 15.52 -5.15
CA PHE A 73 -2.92 14.65 -4.22
C PHE A 73 -2.51 14.95 -2.77
N SER A 74 -3.52 14.97 -1.89
CA SER A 74 -3.29 15.00 -0.45
C SER A 74 -2.84 13.62 0.05
N ILE A 75 -2.54 13.51 1.34
CA ILE A 75 -2.21 12.24 1.99
C ILE A 75 -3.31 11.18 1.77
N TYR A 76 -4.57 11.61 1.71
CA TYR A 76 -5.70 10.72 1.41
C TYR A 76 -5.60 10.14 0.01
N GLY A 77 -5.36 10.98 -0.99
CA GLY A 77 -5.21 10.56 -2.37
C GLY A 77 -4.04 9.62 -2.57
N VAL A 78 -2.89 9.92 -2.01
CA VAL A 78 -1.69 9.07 -2.06
C VAL A 78 -1.98 7.70 -1.43
N SER A 79 -2.63 7.67 -0.28
CA SER A 79 -2.98 6.44 0.43
C SER A 79 -3.97 5.58 -0.36
N ILE A 80 -5.03 6.20 -0.90
CA ILE A 80 -6.03 5.50 -1.71
C ILE A 80 -5.41 4.90 -2.97
N LEU A 81 -4.58 5.67 -3.67
CA LEU A 81 -3.87 5.19 -4.86
C LEU A 81 -2.94 4.01 -4.51
N GLY A 82 -2.18 4.13 -3.43
CA GLY A 82 -1.33 3.05 -2.96
C GLY A 82 -2.10 1.76 -2.70
N ALA A 83 -3.21 1.84 -1.99
CA ALA A 83 -4.07 0.69 -1.69
C ALA A 83 -4.71 0.10 -2.95
N SER A 84 -5.19 0.96 -3.85
CA SER A 84 -5.83 0.52 -5.10
C SER A 84 -4.85 -0.18 -6.03
N PHE A 85 -3.68 0.41 -6.25
CA PHE A 85 -2.65 -0.19 -7.11
C PHE A 85 -2.04 -1.45 -6.49
N HIS A 86 -2.00 -1.55 -5.16
CA HIS A 86 -1.61 -2.79 -4.51
C HIS A 86 -2.55 -3.94 -4.88
N ASN A 87 -3.86 -3.73 -4.80
CA ASN A 87 -4.84 -4.73 -5.19
C ASN A 87 -4.81 -5.03 -6.69
N ILE A 88 -4.66 -4.00 -7.53
CA ILE A 88 -4.51 -4.19 -8.98
C ILE A 88 -3.30 -5.09 -9.28
N GLY A 89 -2.16 -4.82 -8.63
CA GLY A 89 -0.95 -5.62 -8.80
C GLY A 89 -1.14 -7.07 -8.39
N GLN A 90 -1.85 -7.31 -7.30
CA GLN A 90 -2.17 -8.68 -6.87
C GLN A 90 -3.09 -9.40 -7.85
N VAL A 91 -4.12 -8.74 -8.36
CA VAL A 91 -5.04 -9.34 -9.33
C VAL A 91 -4.33 -9.66 -10.64
N ILE A 92 -3.47 -8.77 -11.13
CA ILE A 92 -2.66 -9.01 -12.33
C ILE A 92 -1.76 -10.23 -12.12
N ALA A 93 -1.06 -10.31 -11.00
CA ALA A 93 -0.17 -11.42 -10.68
C ALA A 93 -0.92 -12.75 -10.58
N ILE A 94 -2.06 -12.77 -9.91
CA ILE A 94 -2.88 -13.98 -9.75
C ILE A 94 -3.42 -14.45 -11.10
N THR A 95 -3.91 -13.52 -11.91
CA THR A 95 -4.40 -13.82 -13.26
C THR A 95 -3.30 -14.41 -14.14
N TRP A 96 -2.08 -13.88 -14.03
CA TRP A 96 -0.95 -14.34 -14.82
C TRP A 96 -0.45 -15.72 -14.37
N ILE A 97 -0.42 -15.97 -13.05
CA ILE A 97 0.07 -17.24 -12.49
C ILE A 97 -0.92 -18.37 -12.74
N TYR A 98 -2.21 -18.13 -12.51
CA TYR A 98 -3.24 -19.15 -12.61
C TYR A 98 -3.94 -19.19 -13.98
N GLN A 99 -3.70 -18.20 -14.85
CA GLN A 99 -4.35 -18.08 -16.16
C GLN A 99 -5.89 -18.06 -16.06
N GLN A 100 -6.41 -17.60 -14.93
CA GLN A 100 -7.85 -17.54 -14.67
C GLN A 100 -8.33 -16.09 -14.62
N TYR A 101 -9.11 -15.71 -15.60
CA TYR A 101 -9.69 -14.36 -15.70
C TYR A 101 -10.82 -14.13 -14.71
N PHE A 102 -11.28 -15.16 -14.02
CA PHE A 102 -12.37 -15.06 -13.05
C PHE A 102 -12.03 -14.11 -11.89
N MET A 103 -10.78 -14.05 -11.50
CA MET A 103 -10.33 -13.17 -10.40
C MET A 103 -10.49 -11.69 -10.72
N GLN A 104 -10.54 -11.33 -12.00
CA GLN A 104 -10.77 -9.93 -12.40
C GLN A 104 -12.18 -9.44 -12.07
N LEU A 105 -13.15 -10.33 -11.91
CA LEU A 105 -14.50 -9.97 -11.49
C LEU A 105 -14.56 -9.42 -10.08
N PHE A 106 -13.59 -9.76 -9.23
CA PHE A 106 -13.49 -9.24 -7.88
C PHE A 106 -12.81 -7.87 -7.79
N LEU A 107 -12.22 -7.42 -8.88
CA LEU A 107 -11.47 -6.15 -8.90
C LEU A 107 -12.31 -4.94 -8.47
N PRO A 108 -13.56 -4.73 -8.92
CA PRO A 108 -14.38 -3.61 -8.48
C PRO A 108 -14.62 -3.60 -6.97
N ILE A 109 -14.87 -4.77 -6.38
CA ILE A 109 -15.09 -4.91 -4.94
C ILE A 109 -13.79 -4.60 -4.17
N LEU A 110 -12.66 -5.11 -4.65
CA LEU A 110 -11.36 -4.86 -4.04
C LEU A 110 -10.98 -3.37 -4.12
N LEU A 111 -11.30 -2.70 -5.21
CA LEU A 111 -11.06 -1.26 -5.36
C LEU A 111 -11.94 -0.44 -4.41
N ALA A 112 -13.21 -0.80 -4.25
CA ALA A 112 -14.10 -0.15 -3.29
C ALA A 112 -13.56 -0.29 -1.85
N LEU A 113 -13.14 -1.49 -1.48
CA LEU A 113 -12.50 -1.75 -0.18
C LEU A 113 -11.19 -0.98 -0.02
N SER A 114 -10.44 -0.80 -1.09
CA SER A 114 -9.20 -0.03 -1.10
C SER A 114 -9.43 1.44 -0.79
N ILE A 115 -10.50 2.02 -1.31
CA ILE A 115 -10.85 3.42 -1.04
C ILE A 115 -11.14 3.60 0.45
N VAL A 116 -11.97 2.74 1.03
CA VAL A 116 -12.30 2.78 2.46
C VAL A 116 -11.04 2.57 3.31
N SER A 117 -10.26 1.55 3.00
CA SER A 117 -9.01 1.23 3.70
C SER A 117 -8.01 2.37 3.57
N GLY A 118 -7.84 2.94 2.38
CA GLY A 118 -6.94 4.05 2.13
C GLY A 118 -7.27 5.29 2.93
N ILE A 119 -8.56 5.61 3.05
CA ILE A 119 -9.03 6.74 3.89
C ILE A 119 -8.69 6.48 5.36
N LEU A 120 -8.99 5.30 5.87
CA LEU A 120 -8.68 4.94 7.26
C LEU A 120 -7.19 5.04 7.56
N ILE A 121 -6.35 4.50 6.67
CA ILE A 121 -4.89 4.57 6.78
C ILE A 121 -4.42 6.02 6.79
N ALA A 122 -4.93 6.84 5.90
CA ALA A 122 -4.57 8.25 5.80
C ALA A 122 -4.95 9.03 7.07
N VAL A 123 -6.13 8.78 7.62
CA VAL A 123 -6.58 9.40 8.87
C VAL A 123 -5.64 9.04 10.02
N VAL A 124 -5.33 7.76 10.18
CA VAL A 124 -4.41 7.29 11.23
C VAL A 124 -3.02 7.89 11.04
N CYS A 125 -2.50 7.84 9.83
CA CYS A 125 -1.17 8.36 9.49
C CYS A 125 -1.09 9.86 9.75
N LYS A 126 -2.07 10.63 9.31
CA LYS A 126 -2.15 12.08 9.53
C LYS A 126 -2.18 12.41 11.03
N LYS A 127 -2.98 11.67 11.80
CA LYS A 127 -3.11 11.88 13.25
C LYS A 127 -1.80 11.60 13.98
N VAL A 128 -1.10 10.53 13.62
CA VAL A 128 0.19 10.18 14.22
C VAL A 128 1.28 11.19 13.82
N LEU A 129 1.33 11.56 12.52
CA LEU A 129 2.29 12.57 12.05
C LEU A 129 2.10 13.92 12.73
N SER A 130 0.87 14.34 12.97
CA SER A 130 0.59 15.59 13.67
C SER A 130 1.07 15.58 15.15
N ARG A 131 1.10 14.41 15.77
CA ARG A 131 1.62 14.25 17.14
C ARG A 131 3.14 14.22 17.20
N ILE A 132 3.79 13.63 16.20
CA ILE A 132 5.25 13.50 16.15
C ILE A 132 5.90 14.81 15.72
N HIS A 133 5.32 15.49 14.75
CA HIS A 133 5.84 16.73 14.16
C HIS A 133 4.78 17.83 14.20
N GLY A 134 4.62 18.48 15.35
CA GLY A 134 3.65 19.58 15.53
C GLY A 134 3.78 20.75 14.55
N GLY A 135 4.85 20.80 13.74
CA GLY A 135 5.08 21.83 12.72
C GLY A 135 4.93 21.36 11.27
N PHE A 136 4.58 20.11 11.03
CA PHE A 136 4.56 19.51 9.69
C PHE A 136 3.22 19.67 8.92
N TYR A 137 2.29 20.43 9.50
CA TYR A 137 0.97 20.65 8.90
C TYR A 137 1.02 21.20 7.46
N GLY A 138 2.01 22.03 7.15
CA GLY A 138 2.14 22.63 5.83
C GLY A 138 2.46 21.66 4.69
N LYS A 139 3.09 20.50 4.99
CA LYS A 139 3.39 19.47 3.97
C LYS A 139 2.27 18.45 3.78
N ILE A 140 1.38 18.32 4.76
CA ILE A 140 0.33 17.30 4.76
C ILE A 140 -0.98 17.84 4.16
N THR A 141 -1.18 19.13 4.20
CA THR A 141 -2.42 19.81 3.75
C THR A 141 -2.36 20.32 2.30
N CYS A 142 -1.26 20.13 1.63
CA CYS A 142 -1.17 20.47 0.19
C CYS A 142 -1.65 19.36 -0.70
#